data_0cb4e6961a6ee53a5cbcbd8f44a90b07
#
_entry.id   0cb4e6961a6ee53a5cbcbd8f44a90b07
#
_cell.length_a   1.000
_cell.length_b   1.000
_cell.length_c   1.000
_cell.angle_alpha   90.00
_cell.angle_beta   90.00
_cell.angle_gamma   90.00
#
_symmetry.space_group_name_H-M   'P 1'
#
loop_
_entity.id
_entity.type
_entity.pdbx_description
1 polymer ?
#
loop_
_entity_poly.entity_id
_entity_poly.type
_entity_poly.pdbx_seq_one_letter_code
_entity_poly.pdbx_strand_id
1 'polypeptide(L)'
;MAMIISTPDTGVPGARYQTDLVIDLNGPAGNIFYLMGACNRLVRELGLSEQLKREYEIEINSADDYQSRLAIMQKWFGIVFVE
;
A
#
# COMPACT_ATOMS: atom_id res chain seq x y z
N MET A 1 12.58 8.58 -12.22
CA MET A 1 12.51 7.16 -12.21
C MET A 1 11.07 6.65 -12.16
N ALA A 2 10.79 5.59 -12.90
CA ALA A 2 9.44 5.07 -12.97
C ALA A 2 9.08 4.32 -11.68
N MET A 3 7.91 4.59 -11.16
CA MET A 3 7.31 3.88 -10.05
C MET A 3 5.95 3.37 -10.49
N ILE A 4 5.42 2.41 -9.74
CA ILE A 4 4.06 1.96 -10.00
C ILE A 4 3.12 3.03 -9.47
N ILE A 5 2.55 3.81 -10.40
CA ILE A 5 1.68 4.93 -10.05
C ILE A 5 0.35 4.75 -10.76
N SER A 6 -0.73 4.89 -10.02
CA SER A 6 -2.08 4.83 -10.56
C SER A 6 -2.72 6.20 -10.42
N THR A 7 -3.70 6.48 -11.27
CA THR A 7 -4.46 7.72 -11.14
C THR A 7 -5.67 7.50 -10.22
N PRO A 8 -6.13 8.55 -9.51
CA PRO A 8 -7.31 8.41 -8.66
C PRO A 8 -8.55 7.94 -9.41
N ASP A 9 -8.64 8.26 -10.71
CA ASP A 9 -9.82 7.92 -11.51
C ASP A 9 -9.90 6.43 -11.84
N THR A 10 -8.75 5.76 -11.97
CA THR A 10 -8.71 4.36 -12.38
C THR A 10 -8.50 3.39 -11.23
N GLY A 11 -8.06 3.89 -10.08
CA GLY A 11 -7.72 3.04 -8.95
C GLY A 11 -6.52 2.14 -9.26
N VAL A 12 -6.51 0.98 -8.65
CA VAL A 12 -5.44 -0.01 -8.86
C VAL A 12 -6.09 -1.31 -9.32
N PRO A 13 -6.03 -1.63 -10.62
CA PRO A 13 -6.62 -2.86 -11.13
C PRO A 13 -5.97 -4.09 -10.48
N GLY A 14 -6.79 -5.04 -10.07
CA GLY A 14 -6.30 -6.30 -9.51
C GLY A 14 -5.91 -6.27 -8.04
N ALA A 15 -6.12 -5.15 -7.35
CA ALA A 15 -5.84 -5.09 -5.92
C ALA A 15 -6.76 -6.05 -5.16
N ARG A 16 -6.22 -6.70 -4.12
CA ARG A 16 -7.02 -7.62 -3.30
C ARG A 16 -8.15 -6.91 -2.57
N TYR A 17 -7.87 -5.71 -2.05
CA TYR A 17 -8.85 -4.88 -1.35
C TYR A 17 -8.79 -3.49 -1.94
N GLN A 18 -9.91 -3.00 -2.42
CA GLN A 18 -9.96 -1.64 -2.97
C GLN A 18 -10.22 -0.66 -1.84
N THR A 19 -9.28 0.23 -1.63
CA THR A 19 -9.44 1.34 -0.70
C THR A 19 -9.34 2.62 -1.51
N ASP A 20 -9.93 3.71 -1.02
CA ASP A 20 -9.89 4.97 -1.74
C ASP A 20 -8.71 5.84 -1.31
N LEU A 21 -7.69 5.24 -0.72
CA LEU A 21 -6.56 5.99 -0.21
C LEU A 21 -5.64 6.45 -1.33
N VAL A 22 -5.36 7.75 -1.35
CA VAL A 22 -4.43 8.38 -2.28
C VAL A 22 -3.31 9.00 -1.45
N ILE A 23 -2.07 8.69 -1.79
CA ILE A 23 -0.91 9.18 -1.05
C ILE A 23 0.03 9.93 -1.99
N ASP A 24 0.40 11.15 -1.60
CA ASP A 24 1.38 11.97 -2.31
C ASP A 24 2.78 11.59 -1.80
N LEU A 25 3.57 10.99 -2.67
CA LEU A 25 4.91 10.53 -2.32
C LEU A 25 5.90 11.67 -2.12
N ASN A 26 5.58 12.86 -2.62
CA ASN A 26 6.45 14.03 -2.44
C ASN A 26 6.23 14.73 -1.09
N GLY A 27 5.16 14.40 -0.39
CA GLY A 27 4.85 14.98 0.92
C GLY A 27 5.32 14.09 2.07
N PRO A 28 5.01 14.50 3.31
CA PRO A 28 5.38 13.70 4.49
C PRO A 28 4.83 12.30 4.46
N ALA A 29 3.68 12.09 3.81
CA ALA A 29 3.04 10.78 3.72
C ALA A 29 3.82 9.79 2.85
N GLY A 30 4.82 10.25 2.09
CA GLY A 30 5.70 9.37 1.33
C GLY A 30 6.74 8.66 2.17
N ASN A 31 6.86 8.98 3.45
CA ASN A 31 7.77 8.32 4.37
C ASN A 31 7.31 6.87 4.61
N ILE A 32 8.27 5.92 4.56
CA ILE A 32 7.94 4.50 4.68
C ILE A 32 7.27 4.17 6.01
N PHE A 33 7.65 4.84 7.09
CA PHE A 33 7.03 4.58 8.39
C PHE A 33 5.57 5.05 8.40
N TYR A 34 5.28 6.18 7.76
CA TYR A 34 3.90 6.65 7.61
C TYR A 34 3.09 5.64 6.78
N LEU A 35 3.65 5.16 5.68
CA LEU A 35 2.98 4.23 4.79
C LEU A 35 2.66 2.91 5.51
N MET A 36 3.61 2.39 6.27
CA MET A 36 3.39 1.16 7.01
C MET A 36 2.32 1.34 8.09
N GLY A 37 2.31 2.50 8.75
CA GLY A 37 1.28 2.81 9.73
C GLY A 37 -0.10 2.90 9.08
N ALA A 38 -0.20 3.52 7.92
CA ALA A 38 -1.45 3.61 7.19
C ALA A 38 -1.96 2.23 6.78
N CYS A 39 -1.08 1.35 6.31
CA CYS A 39 -1.46 -0.01 5.95
C CYS A 39 -1.92 -0.81 7.16
N ASN A 40 -1.27 -0.65 8.30
CA ASN A 40 -1.70 -1.32 9.53
C ASN A 40 -3.10 -0.87 9.94
N ARG A 41 -3.40 0.41 9.75
CA ARG A 41 -4.75 0.91 10.01
C ARG A 41 -5.76 0.30 9.05
N LEU A 42 -5.40 0.18 7.77
CA LEU A 42 -6.28 -0.44 6.78
C LEU A 42 -6.56 -1.90 7.11
N VAL A 43 -5.56 -2.63 7.59
CA VAL A 43 -5.74 -4.02 8.03
C VAL A 43 -6.83 -4.09 9.10
N ARG A 44 -6.82 -3.16 10.05
CA ARG A 44 -7.83 -3.13 11.11
C ARG A 44 -9.19 -2.70 10.57
N GLU A 45 -9.23 -1.68 9.72
CA GLU A 45 -10.49 -1.16 9.17
C GLU A 45 -11.18 -2.18 8.28
N LEU A 46 -10.40 -2.97 7.54
CA LEU A 46 -10.93 -4.02 6.67
C LEU A 46 -11.31 -5.28 7.45
N GLY A 47 -10.93 -5.36 8.71
CA GLY A 47 -11.23 -6.53 9.53
C GLY A 47 -10.54 -7.80 9.06
N LEU A 48 -9.31 -7.68 8.58
CA LEU A 48 -8.58 -8.83 8.07
C LEU A 48 -8.26 -9.81 9.20
N SER A 49 -8.30 -11.11 8.88
CA SER A 49 -7.98 -12.15 9.84
C SER A 49 -6.50 -12.09 10.22
N GLU A 50 -6.15 -12.72 11.35
CA GLU A 50 -4.76 -12.83 11.77
C GLU A 50 -3.89 -13.50 10.71
N GLN A 51 -4.45 -14.49 10.01
CA GLN A 51 -3.72 -15.17 8.95
C GLN A 51 -3.41 -14.21 7.80
N LEU A 52 -4.38 -13.44 7.34
CA LEU A 52 -4.18 -12.48 6.25
C LEU A 52 -3.22 -11.38 6.66
N LYS A 53 -3.34 -10.87 7.88
CA LYS A 53 -2.41 -9.89 8.41
C LYS A 53 -0.98 -10.42 8.39
N ARG A 54 -0.79 -11.66 8.80
CA ARG A 54 0.54 -12.28 8.81
C ARG A 54 1.09 -12.46 7.39
N GLU A 55 0.25 -12.85 6.44
CA GLU A 55 0.66 -12.96 5.05
C GLU A 55 1.17 -11.62 4.52
N TYR A 56 0.43 -10.55 4.79
CA TYR A 56 0.85 -9.22 4.40
C TYR A 56 2.17 -8.84 5.06
N GLU A 57 2.31 -9.07 6.35
CA GLU A 57 3.53 -8.72 7.09
C GLU A 57 4.75 -9.46 6.55
N ILE A 58 4.61 -10.74 6.24
CA ILE A 58 5.69 -11.52 5.67
C ILE A 58 6.10 -10.93 4.31
N GLU A 59 5.13 -10.62 3.49
CA GLU A 59 5.38 -10.11 2.16
C GLU A 59 6.07 -8.74 2.20
N ILE A 60 5.55 -7.81 3.01
CA ILE A 60 6.09 -6.47 3.08
C ILE A 60 7.49 -6.46 3.70
N ASN A 61 7.75 -7.34 4.66
CA ASN A 61 9.05 -7.42 5.30
C ASN A 61 10.09 -8.14 4.44
N SER A 62 9.67 -8.91 3.46
CA SER A 62 10.60 -9.56 2.53
C SER A 62 11.02 -8.63 1.38
N ALA A 63 10.38 -7.50 1.23
CA ALA A 63 10.76 -6.53 0.20
C ALA A 63 12.00 -5.75 0.64
N ASP A 64 12.97 -5.63 -0.28
CA ASP A 64 14.26 -5.05 0.05
C ASP A 64 14.32 -3.54 -0.12
N ASP A 65 13.43 -2.97 -0.94
CA ASP A 65 13.50 -1.56 -1.25
C ASP A 65 12.13 -0.89 -1.18
N TYR A 66 12.17 0.45 -1.23
CA TYR A 66 10.98 1.28 -1.10
C TYR A 66 9.97 0.99 -2.21
N GLN A 67 10.44 0.87 -3.45
CA GLN A 67 9.52 0.68 -4.59
C GLN A 67 8.82 -0.68 -4.52
N SER A 68 9.54 -1.71 -4.11
CA SER A 68 8.94 -3.03 -3.93
C SER A 68 7.86 -3.00 -2.86
N ARG A 69 8.08 -2.26 -1.78
CA ARG A 69 7.08 -2.11 -0.73
C ARG A 69 5.84 -1.37 -1.23
N LEU A 70 6.04 -0.32 -2.03
CA LEU A 70 4.90 0.39 -2.63
C LEU A 70 4.07 -0.53 -3.51
N ALA A 71 4.73 -1.37 -4.30
CA ALA A 71 4.03 -2.32 -5.17
C ALA A 71 3.20 -3.31 -4.36
N ILE A 72 3.73 -3.79 -3.25
CA ILE A 72 3.01 -4.70 -2.36
C ILE A 72 1.81 -4.01 -1.73
N MET A 73 1.97 -2.78 -1.29
CA MET A 73 0.87 -2.00 -0.72
C MET A 73 -0.24 -1.78 -1.73
N GLN A 74 0.11 -1.52 -2.99
CA GLN A 74 -0.88 -1.39 -4.06
C GLN A 74 -1.61 -2.71 -4.32
N LYS A 75 -0.86 -3.79 -4.33
CA LYS A 75 -1.44 -5.11 -4.57
C LYS A 75 -2.45 -5.49 -3.50
N TRP A 76 -2.16 -5.16 -2.26
CA TRP A 76 -3.02 -5.53 -1.14
C TRP A 76 -4.19 -4.56 -0.95
N PHE A 77 -3.96 -3.25 -1.04
CA PHE A 77 -4.94 -2.26 -0.57
C PHE A 77 -5.40 -1.29 -1.65
N GLY A 78 -4.89 -1.41 -2.86
CA GLY A 78 -5.30 -0.52 -3.94
C GLY A 78 -4.97 0.95 -3.67
N ILE A 79 -3.88 1.22 -2.94
CA ILE A 79 -3.47 2.59 -2.65
C ILE A 79 -2.96 3.24 -3.92
N VAL A 80 -3.46 4.43 -4.21
CA VAL A 80 -3.00 5.22 -5.35
C VAL A 80 -1.88 6.13 -4.88
N PHE A 81 -0.70 5.96 -5.47
CA PHE A 81 0.45 6.83 -5.18
C PHE A 81 0.60 7.86 -6.29
N VAL A 82 0.78 9.12 -5.91
CA VAL A 82 1.02 10.21 -6.86
C VAL A 82 2.32 10.90 -6.48
N GLU A 83 2.97 11.49 -7.48
CA GLU A 83 4.20 12.26 -7.28
C GLU A 83 4.02 13.71 -7.65
#